data_d54df9e9c1afe0b766d3f65c7a60c616
#
_entry.id   d54df9e9c1afe0b766d3f65c7a60c616
#
_cell.length_a   1.000
_cell.length_b   1.000
_cell.length_c   1.000
_cell.angle_alpha   90.00
_cell.angle_beta   90.00
_cell.angle_gamma   90.00
#
_symmetry.space_group_name_H-M   'P 1'
#
loop_
_entity.id
_entity.type
_entity.pdbx_description
1 polymer ?
#
loop_
_entity_poly.entity_id
_entity_poly.type
_entity_poly.pdbx_seq_one_letter_code
_entity_poly.pdbx_strand_id
1 'polypeptide(L)'
;MRFKLIFFLFTLFSFNSYLCQENDNLILNPSFESIDGKLRKLNQINVANDWYSPTSLKADLFSSSVPGDIGTPENIYGKEFPKEGENYAGILTYSYNNKKPRTYLQSMLIKPLASGLNYCLNIHVSLSDLSKYAIDNIGIHFSEEPVTLDKKGDIIFNDKAKLSAVVTNEKNKIYKSRYKWETVCGVYQADGKEKYITIGNFFNNKDTEYEKLTKSDDFPGIQSPNAYYYIDNVELIL
;
A
#
# COMPACT_ATOMS: atom_id res chain seq x y z
N MET A 1 22.06 -22.34 76.54
CA MET A 1 20.98 -22.33 75.55
C MET A 1 21.34 -21.29 74.50
N ARG A 2 21.84 -21.70 73.28
CA ARG A 2 22.30 -20.79 72.23
C ARG A 2 21.18 -20.68 71.18
N PHE A 3 20.56 -19.55 71.07
CA PHE A 3 19.60 -19.23 69.99
C PHE A 3 20.38 -18.96 68.68
N LYS A 4 20.17 -19.78 67.63
CA LYS A 4 20.60 -19.47 66.26
C LYS A 4 19.55 -18.63 65.58
N LEU A 5 19.93 -17.40 65.24
CA LEU A 5 19.10 -16.49 64.44
C LEU A 5 19.31 -16.88 62.97
N ILE A 6 18.24 -17.36 62.31
CA ILE A 6 18.27 -17.67 60.87
C ILE A 6 17.77 -16.42 60.15
N PHE A 7 18.66 -15.78 59.43
CA PHE A 7 18.35 -14.67 58.53
C PHE A 7 17.80 -15.23 57.23
N PHE A 8 16.51 -15.01 56.97
CA PHE A 8 15.86 -15.33 55.70
C PHE A 8 16.08 -14.16 54.74
N LEU A 9 16.97 -14.34 53.75
CA LEU A 9 17.23 -13.38 52.71
C LEU A 9 16.13 -13.47 51.67
N PHE A 10 15.21 -12.53 51.65
CA PHE A 10 14.16 -12.40 50.63
C PHE A 10 14.75 -11.72 49.40
N THR A 11 15.13 -12.47 48.40
CA THR A 11 15.52 -11.94 47.10
C THR A 11 14.27 -11.51 46.33
N LEU A 12 14.05 -10.20 46.24
CA LEU A 12 13.05 -9.61 45.38
C LEU A 12 13.48 -9.87 43.91
N PHE A 13 12.86 -10.85 43.27
CA PHE A 13 12.91 -11.01 41.84
C PHE A 13 12.03 -9.89 41.20
N SER A 14 12.66 -8.84 40.74
CA SER A 14 12.00 -7.86 39.86
C SER A 14 11.67 -8.52 38.54
N PHE A 15 10.43 -8.93 38.34
CA PHE A 15 9.92 -9.27 37.01
C PHE A 15 9.86 -7.98 36.20
N ASN A 16 10.89 -7.72 35.38
CA ASN A 16 10.75 -6.81 34.26
C ASN A 16 9.85 -7.46 33.23
N SER A 17 8.56 -7.22 33.30
CA SER A 17 7.65 -7.44 32.19
C SER A 17 8.05 -6.46 31.09
N TYR A 18 8.81 -6.96 30.11
CA TYR A 18 8.90 -6.31 28.82
C TYR A 18 7.47 -6.35 28.24
N LEU A 19 6.73 -5.28 28.39
CA LEU A 19 5.57 -5.01 27.55
C LEU A 19 6.16 -4.95 26.13
N CYS A 20 5.94 -6.00 25.37
CA CYS A 20 6.04 -5.95 23.93
C CYS A 20 5.06 -4.85 23.53
N GLN A 21 5.57 -3.67 23.16
CA GLN A 21 4.75 -2.64 22.59
C GLN A 21 4.23 -3.25 21.29
N GLU A 22 2.94 -3.57 21.26
CA GLU A 22 2.25 -3.89 20.03
C GLU A 22 2.55 -2.71 19.09
N ASN A 23 3.31 -2.96 18.04
CA ASN A 23 3.61 -1.92 17.07
C ASN A 23 2.31 -1.62 16.32
N ASP A 24 1.57 -0.64 16.82
CA ASP A 24 0.32 -0.22 16.23
C ASP A 24 0.55 0.26 14.81
N ASN A 25 -0.08 -0.39 13.86
CA ASN A 25 -0.10 0.08 12.48
C ASN A 25 -0.79 1.45 12.43
N LEU A 26 -0.12 2.45 11.89
CA LEU A 26 -0.65 3.82 11.78
C LEU A 26 -1.61 4.01 10.60
N ILE A 27 -1.83 2.96 9.81
CA ILE A 27 -2.78 2.97 8.69
C ILE A 27 -4.13 2.49 9.17
N LEU A 28 -5.16 3.29 8.92
CA LEU A 28 -6.55 2.89 9.10
C LEU A 28 -6.97 1.91 8.00
N ASN A 29 -7.75 0.87 8.38
CA ASN A 29 -8.30 -0.11 7.44
C ASN A 29 -7.24 -0.66 6.45
N PRO A 30 -6.12 -1.25 6.92
CA PRO A 30 -4.93 -1.53 6.13
C PRO A 30 -5.14 -2.56 5.02
N SER A 31 -6.13 -3.44 5.17
CA SER A 31 -6.48 -4.50 4.21
C SER A 31 -7.86 -4.27 3.57
N PHE A 32 -8.40 -3.05 3.66
CA PHE A 32 -9.66 -2.64 3.00
C PHE A 32 -10.91 -3.40 3.45
N GLU A 33 -10.89 -4.03 4.63
CA GLU A 33 -11.97 -4.89 5.12
C GLU A 33 -13.17 -4.11 5.68
N SER A 34 -12.94 -2.90 6.18
CA SER A 34 -14.02 -2.02 6.64
C SER A 34 -14.63 -1.29 5.44
N ILE A 35 -15.87 -1.63 5.11
CA ILE A 35 -16.61 -1.10 3.95
C ILE A 35 -17.86 -0.37 4.43
N ASP A 36 -18.09 0.84 3.93
CA ASP A 36 -19.34 1.59 4.07
C ASP A 36 -19.99 1.83 2.71
N GLY A 37 -21.19 1.28 2.55
CA GLY A 37 -21.94 1.38 1.31
C GLY A 37 -21.89 0.12 0.43
N LYS A 38 -22.28 0.27 -0.84
CA LYS A 38 -22.39 -0.86 -1.78
C LYS A 38 -21.33 -0.76 -2.86
N LEU A 39 -20.47 -1.75 -2.91
CA LEU A 39 -19.56 -1.97 -4.03
C LEU A 39 -20.35 -2.53 -5.22
N ARG A 40 -20.31 -1.86 -6.39
CA ARG A 40 -21.11 -2.23 -7.58
C ARG A 40 -20.35 -2.21 -8.88
N LYS A 41 -19.23 -1.51 -8.94
CA LYS A 41 -18.46 -1.26 -10.18
C LYS A 41 -17.03 -0.84 -9.86
N LEU A 42 -16.20 -0.79 -10.86
CA LEU A 42 -14.86 -0.20 -10.79
C LEU A 42 -14.90 1.29 -10.34
N ASN A 43 -13.76 1.80 -9.92
CA ASN A 43 -13.55 3.18 -9.46
C ASN A 43 -14.34 3.54 -8.20
N GLN A 44 -14.44 2.61 -7.25
CA GLN A 44 -15.18 2.78 -6.00
C GLN A 44 -14.33 2.55 -4.74
N ILE A 45 -13.03 2.86 -4.75
CA ILE A 45 -12.19 2.72 -3.55
C ILE A 45 -12.75 3.46 -2.33
N ASN A 46 -13.47 4.55 -2.54
CA ASN A 46 -14.10 5.32 -1.47
C ASN A 46 -15.25 4.59 -0.74
N VAL A 47 -15.58 3.36 -1.11
CA VAL A 47 -16.46 2.46 -0.35
C VAL A 47 -15.68 1.80 0.79
N ALA A 48 -14.38 1.60 0.65
CA ALA A 48 -13.51 1.22 1.76
C ALA A 48 -13.30 2.43 2.68
N ASN A 49 -13.66 2.26 3.97
CA ASN A 49 -13.48 3.32 4.96
C ASN A 49 -12.03 3.77 5.02
N ASP A 50 -11.83 5.08 5.24
CA ASP A 50 -10.53 5.73 5.38
C ASP A 50 -9.67 5.77 4.11
N TRP A 51 -10.16 5.20 2.98
CA TRP A 51 -9.46 5.22 1.71
C TRP A 51 -10.19 6.05 0.65
N TYR A 52 -9.44 6.83 -0.11
CA TYR A 52 -9.96 7.63 -1.22
C TYR A 52 -8.88 7.86 -2.29
N SER A 53 -9.27 8.43 -3.41
CA SER A 53 -8.34 8.78 -4.48
C SER A 53 -8.10 10.28 -4.52
N PRO A 54 -6.84 10.73 -4.64
CA PRO A 54 -6.49 12.15 -4.71
C PRO A 54 -6.84 12.82 -6.05
N THR A 55 -7.28 12.03 -7.04
CA THR A 55 -7.65 12.51 -8.37
C THR A 55 -9.13 12.21 -8.64
N SER A 56 -9.70 12.85 -9.67
CA SER A 56 -11.09 12.57 -10.07
C SER A 56 -11.28 11.17 -10.71
N LEU A 57 -10.20 10.49 -11.13
CA LEU A 57 -10.22 9.08 -11.49
C LEU A 57 -9.89 8.24 -10.25
N LYS A 58 -10.86 7.47 -9.78
CA LYS A 58 -10.71 6.70 -8.55
C LYS A 58 -10.02 5.36 -8.80
N ALA A 59 -9.30 4.87 -7.80
CA ALA A 59 -8.82 3.50 -7.72
C ALA A 59 -9.98 2.52 -7.55
N ASP A 60 -9.69 1.24 -7.76
CA ASP A 60 -10.67 0.17 -7.66
C ASP A 60 -10.64 -0.49 -6.27
N LEU A 61 -11.76 -1.06 -5.87
CA LEU A 61 -11.89 -2.00 -4.75
C LEU A 61 -12.44 -3.32 -5.30
N PHE A 62 -11.89 -4.43 -4.84
CA PHE A 62 -12.31 -5.79 -5.16
C PHE A 62 -12.71 -6.51 -3.88
N SER A 63 -13.75 -7.36 -3.96
CA SER A 63 -14.30 -8.04 -2.78
C SER A 63 -14.88 -9.40 -3.14
N SER A 64 -14.71 -10.39 -2.26
CA SER A 64 -15.34 -11.71 -2.38
C SER A 64 -16.87 -11.65 -2.24
N SER A 65 -17.37 -10.59 -1.61
CA SER A 65 -18.82 -10.39 -1.44
C SER A 65 -19.54 -10.00 -2.73
N VAL A 66 -18.80 -9.64 -3.80
CA VAL A 66 -19.37 -9.19 -5.08
C VAL A 66 -18.78 -10.03 -6.22
N PRO A 67 -19.61 -10.70 -7.03
CA PRO A 67 -19.12 -11.49 -8.17
C PRO A 67 -18.79 -10.62 -9.38
N GLY A 68 -18.08 -11.20 -10.36
CA GLY A 68 -17.82 -10.62 -11.67
C GLY A 68 -16.63 -9.65 -11.69
N ASP A 69 -16.75 -8.54 -12.40
CA ASP A 69 -15.65 -7.65 -12.74
C ASP A 69 -14.86 -7.09 -11.54
N ILE A 70 -15.48 -7.05 -10.38
CA ILE A 70 -14.93 -6.50 -9.13
C ILE A 70 -14.84 -7.54 -8.01
N GLY A 71 -14.90 -8.81 -8.37
CA GLY A 71 -14.80 -9.94 -7.43
C GLY A 71 -13.38 -10.24 -7.00
N THR A 72 -13.24 -11.09 -5.99
CA THR A 72 -12.02 -11.82 -5.65
C THR A 72 -12.34 -13.31 -5.54
N PRO A 73 -11.44 -14.22 -5.92
CA PRO A 73 -10.11 -13.96 -6.48
C PRO A 73 -10.10 -13.55 -7.96
N GLU A 74 -11.20 -13.73 -8.71
CA GLU A 74 -11.27 -13.41 -10.13
C GLU A 74 -12.01 -12.09 -10.38
N ASN A 75 -11.43 -11.25 -11.23
CA ASN A 75 -11.99 -9.95 -11.64
C ASN A 75 -11.60 -9.62 -13.09
N ILE A 76 -11.99 -8.45 -13.58
CA ILE A 76 -11.75 -8.02 -14.97
C ILE A 76 -10.26 -7.93 -15.36
N TYR A 77 -9.34 -7.82 -14.40
CA TYR A 77 -7.91 -7.64 -14.66
C TYR A 77 -7.08 -8.91 -14.46
N GLY A 78 -7.63 -9.92 -13.77
CA GLY A 78 -6.90 -11.13 -13.47
C GLY A 78 -7.47 -11.92 -12.31
N LYS A 79 -6.63 -12.80 -11.76
CA LYS A 79 -6.93 -13.63 -10.61
C LYS A 79 -5.88 -13.45 -9.53
N GLU A 80 -6.32 -12.99 -8.36
CA GLU A 80 -5.48 -12.90 -7.18
C GLU A 80 -6.32 -13.14 -5.91
N PHE A 81 -5.81 -13.96 -5.01
CA PHE A 81 -6.41 -14.12 -3.69
C PHE A 81 -6.01 -12.94 -2.80
N PRO A 82 -6.93 -12.39 -1.97
CA PRO A 82 -6.54 -11.39 -1.00
C PRO A 82 -5.32 -11.85 -0.19
N LYS A 83 -4.43 -10.92 0.13
CA LYS A 83 -3.29 -11.18 1.02
C LYS A 83 -3.78 -11.38 2.44
N GLU A 84 -4.78 -10.58 2.83
CA GLU A 84 -5.46 -10.65 4.11
C GLU A 84 -6.96 -10.39 3.91
N GLY A 85 -7.81 -11.11 4.65
CA GLY A 85 -9.26 -10.93 4.61
C GLY A 85 -9.90 -11.34 3.29
N GLU A 86 -10.82 -10.49 2.79
CA GLU A 86 -11.66 -10.77 1.63
C GLU A 86 -11.54 -9.73 0.50
N ASN A 87 -10.83 -8.63 0.76
CA ASN A 87 -10.78 -7.46 -0.11
C ASN A 87 -9.34 -7.09 -0.50
N TYR A 88 -9.20 -6.32 -1.55
CA TYR A 88 -7.97 -5.58 -1.89
C TYR A 88 -8.28 -4.41 -2.82
N ALA A 89 -7.39 -3.42 -2.86
CA ALA A 89 -7.48 -2.32 -3.79
C ALA A 89 -6.76 -2.62 -5.12
N GLY A 90 -7.04 -1.81 -6.15
CA GLY A 90 -6.34 -1.89 -7.43
C GLY A 90 -6.01 -0.51 -8.00
N ILE A 91 -4.79 -0.37 -8.51
CA ILE A 91 -4.30 0.88 -9.09
C ILE A 91 -3.61 0.70 -10.44
N LEU A 92 -3.85 1.64 -11.33
CA LEU A 92 -3.10 1.78 -12.58
C LEU A 92 -1.86 2.64 -12.33
N THR A 93 -0.67 2.08 -12.45
CA THR A 93 0.59 2.75 -12.12
C THR A 93 1.40 3.19 -13.34
N TYR A 94 1.15 2.58 -14.48
CA TYR A 94 1.82 2.89 -15.74
C TYR A 94 0.92 2.62 -16.94
N SER A 95 0.96 3.50 -17.94
CA SER A 95 0.28 3.30 -19.22
C SER A 95 1.23 3.65 -20.35
N TYR A 96 1.39 2.74 -21.31
CA TYR A 96 2.25 2.94 -22.46
C TYR A 96 1.80 4.18 -23.26
N ASN A 97 2.75 5.09 -23.53
CA ASN A 97 2.50 6.39 -24.15
C ASN A 97 1.47 7.27 -23.42
N ASN A 98 1.33 7.13 -22.10
CA ASN A 98 0.39 7.91 -21.27
C ASN A 98 -1.07 7.88 -21.79
N LYS A 99 -1.49 6.75 -22.39
CA LYS A 99 -2.83 6.62 -22.97
C LYS A 99 -3.96 6.65 -21.93
N LYS A 100 -3.66 6.23 -20.70
CA LYS A 100 -4.60 6.25 -19.57
C LYS A 100 -3.94 6.94 -18.41
N PRO A 101 -4.66 7.81 -17.68
CA PRO A 101 -4.15 8.41 -16.45
C PRO A 101 -4.02 7.35 -15.36
N ARG A 102 -3.04 7.54 -14.49
CA ARG A 102 -2.81 6.69 -13.31
C ARG A 102 -3.89 6.89 -12.26
N THR A 103 -4.03 5.90 -11.39
CA THR A 103 -4.86 5.98 -10.19
C THR A 103 -4.01 5.81 -8.94
N TYR A 104 -4.49 6.33 -7.82
CA TYR A 104 -3.77 6.40 -6.57
C TYR A 104 -4.70 6.06 -5.40
N LEU A 105 -4.10 5.58 -4.31
CA LEU A 105 -4.76 5.40 -3.02
C LEU A 105 -4.27 6.47 -2.06
N GLN A 106 -5.15 7.04 -1.26
CA GLN A 106 -4.78 7.99 -0.21
C GLN A 106 -5.54 7.69 1.06
N SER A 107 -4.85 7.80 2.20
CA SER A 107 -5.43 7.65 3.53
C SER A 107 -4.83 8.67 4.50
N MET A 108 -5.61 9.03 5.51
CA MET A 108 -5.11 9.78 6.66
C MET A 108 -4.51 8.81 7.68
N LEU A 109 -3.42 9.18 8.31
CA LEU A 109 -2.80 8.43 9.40
C LEU A 109 -3.63 8.55 10.69
N ILE A 110 -3.62 7.53 11.54
CA ILE A 110 -4.26 7.54 12.87
C ILE A 110 -3.80 8.74 13.70
N LYS A 111 -2.52 9.10 13.58
CA LYS A 111 -1.90 10.26 14.23
C LYS A 111 -0.75 10.78 13.35
N PRO A 112 -0.39 12.07 13.46
CA PRO A 112 0.79 12.59 12.77
C PRO A 112 2.05 11.83 13.18
N LEU A 113 3.01 11.70 12.27
CA LEU A 113 4.29 11.08 12.58
C LEU A 113 5.10 11.97 13.53
N ALA A 114 5.93 11.35 14.36
CA ALA A 114 6.80 12.10 15.28
C ALA A 114 8.14 12.46 14.62
N SER A 115 8.53 13.74 14.72
CA SER A 115 9.74 14.25 14.10
C SER A 115 11.01 13.49 14.52
N GLY A 116 11.83 13.16 13.54
CA GLY A 116 13.12 12.49 13.72
C GLY A 116 13.03 10.97 13.93
N LEU A 117 11.83 10.40 14.08
CA LEU A 117 11.66 8.96 14.20
C LEU A 117 11.63 8.28 12.82
N ASN A 118 12.11 7.04 12.80
CA ASN A 118 12.09 6.20 11.61
C ASN A 118 10.88 5.27 11.65
N TYR A 119 10.12 5.27 10.58
CA TYR A 119 8.96 4.40 10.41
C TYR A 119 9.23 3.37 9.33
N CYS A 120 8.96 2.11 9.64
CA CYS A 120 9.01 1.00 8.68
C CYS A 120 7.69 0.93 7.92
N LEU A 121 7.79 0.91 6.60
CA LEU A 121 6.67 0.84 5.68
C LEU A 121 6.69 -0.45 4.91
N ASN A 122 5.54 -1.12 4.82
CA ASN A 122 5.32 -2.27 3.96
C ASN A 122 4.00 -2.11 3.21
N ILE A 123 4.00 -2.39 1.92
CA ILE A 123 2.78 -2.63 1.13
C ILE A 123 2.96 -3.90 0.32
N HIS A 124 1.89 -4.68 0.22
CA HIS A 124 1.89 -5.88 -0.61
C HIS A 124 1.28 -5.56 -1.96
N VAL A 125 2.00 -5.94 -3.01
CA VAL A 125 1.60 -5.68 -4.40
C VAL A 125 1.59 -6.98 -5.19
N SER A 126 0.63 -7.14 -6.09
CA SER A 126 0.60 -8.21 -7.08
C SER A 126 0.23 -7.66 -8.45
N LEU A 127 0.95 -8.07 -9.49
CA LEU A 127 0.71 -7.61 -10.85
C LEU A 127 -0.47 -8.35 -11.46
N SER A 128 -1.44 -7.64 -12.00
CA SER A 128 -2.61 -8.26 -12.66
C SER A 128 -2.23 -9.05 -13.90
N ASP A 129 -2.96 -10.14 -14.21
CA ASP A 129 -2.70 -11.05 -15.33
C ASP A 129 -2.68 -10.37 -16.68
N LEU A 130 -3.60 -9.44 -16.89
CA LEU A 130 -3.74 -8.72 -18.14
C LEU A 130 -2.77 -7.54 -18.28
N SER A 131 -1.91 -7.29 -17.33
CA SER A 131 -0.84 -6.29 -17.43
C SER A 131 0.22 -6.72 -18.45
N LYS A 132 0.53 -5.83 -19.40
CA LYS A 132 1.60 -6.02 -20.39
C LYS A 132 2.95 -5.52 -19.89
N TYR A 133 2.94 -4.65 -18.89
CA TYR A 133 4.12 -4.06 -18.31
C TYR A 133 4.14 -4.31 -16.80
N ALA A 134 5.34 -4.45 -16.26
CA ALA A 134 5.63 -4.38 -14.85
C ALA A 134 6.61 -3.23 -14.63
N ILE A 135 6.57 -2.57 -13.48
CA ILE A 135 7.39 -1.39 -13.19
C ILE A 135 8.12 -1.49 -11.87
N ASP A 136 9.11 -0.62 -11.68
CA ASP A 136 9.89 -0.45 -10.46
C ASP A 136 9.29 0.57 -9.48
N ASN A 137 8.73 1.65 -9.99
CA ASN A 137 8.33 2.83 -9.22
C ASN A 137 6.91 2.71 -8.65
N ILE A 138 6.71 1.84 -7.67
CA ILE A 138 5.55 1.87 -6.78
C ILE A 138 6.04 2.39 -5.44
N GLY A 139 5.43 3.48 -4.95
CA GLY A 139 5.89 4.12 -3.74
C GLY A 139 4.78 4.75 -2.92
N ILE A 140 5.16 5.24 -1.76
CA ILE A 140 4.30 5.96 -0.84
C ILE A 140 4.88 7.36 -0.63
N HIS A 141 4.04 8.35 -0.85
CA HIS A 141 4.32 9.74 -0.55
C HIS A 141 3.69 10.13 0.77
N PHE A 142 4.49 10.74 1.64
CA PHE A 142 4.05 11.31 2.93
C PHE A 142 3.82 12.81 2.79
N SER A 143 2.74 13.33 3.39
CA SER A 143 2.40 14.75 3.31
C SER A 143 1.68 15.27 4.55
N GLU A 144 1.80 16.58 4.80
CA GLU A 144 1.06 17.30 5.85
C GLU A 144 -0.41 17.49 5.47
N GLU A 145 -0.65 17.85 4.20
CA GLU A 145 -1.97 18.06 3.63
C GLU A 145 -2.29 16.97 2.60
N PRO A 146 -3.58 16.67 2.37
CA PRO A 146 -3.95 15.70 1.37
C PRO A 146 -3.51 16.15 -0.04
N VAL A 147 -2.95 15.23 -0.80
CA VAL A 147 -2.71 15.48 -2.22
C VAL A 147 -4.06 15.55 -2.93
N THR A 148 -4.29 16.57 -3.73
CA THR A 148 -5.54 16.77 -4.46
C THR A 148 -5.28 17.20 -5.89
N LEU A 149 -5.96 16.56 -6.82
CA LEU A 149 -5.97 16.91 -8.24
C LEU A 149 -7.39 16.79 -8.78
N ASP A 150 -8.08 17.91 -8.99
CA ASP A 150 -9.50 17.98 -9.40
C ASP A 150 -9.77 17.56 -10.85
N LYS A 151 -8.85 16.83 -11.45
CA LYS A 151 -8.96 16.30 -12.80
C LYS A 151 -8.44 14.88 -12.89
N LYS A 152 -8.77 14.20 -13.97
CA LYS A 152 -8.10 12.95 -14.35
C LYS A 152 -6.69 13.29 -14.82
N GLY A 153 -5.68 12.74 -14.19
CA GLY A 153 -4.29 13.02 -14.54
C GLY A 153 -3.32 12.36 -13.62
N ASP A 154 -2.05 12.40 -14.02
CA ASP A 154 -0.97 11.82 -13.25
C ASP A 154 -0.45 12.83 -12.22
N ILE A 155 -0.22 12.36 -11.00
CA ILE A 155 0.49 13.10 -9.97
C ILE A 155 1.98 12.85 -10.18
N ILE A 156 2.67 13.84 -10.72
CA ILE A 156 4.11 13.77 -11.00
C ILE A 156 4.82 14.80 -10.14
N PHE A 157 5.76 14.34 -9.33
CA PHE A 157 6.61 15.22 -8.54
C PHE A 157 7.89 15.53 -9.28
N ASN A 158 8.04 16.80 -9.68
CA ASN A 158 9.29 17.32 -10.25
C ASN A 158 10.15 18.04 -9.17
N ASP A 159 9.60 18.27 -8.01
CA ASP A 159 10.25 18.91 -6.88
C ASP A 159 10.99 17.87 -6.04
N LYS A 160 12.29 18.12 -5.79
CA LYS A 160 13.14 17.25 -4.98
C LYS A 160 12.60 17.05 -3.56
N ALA A 161 12.02 18.09 -2.94
CA ALA A 161 11.45 18.00 -1.60
C ALA A 161 10.25 17.03 -1.56
N LYS A 162 9.40 17.05 -2.58
CA LYS A 162 8.29 16.09 -2.68
C LYS A 162 8.76 14.69 -2.99
N LEU A 163 9.78 14.55 -3.83
CA LEU A 163 10.37 13.24 -4.15
C LEU A 163 11.10 12.63 -2.95
N SER A 164 11.71 13.43 -2.08
CA SER A 164 12.36 12.93 -0.85
C SER A 164 11.36 12.36 0.16
N ALA A 165 10.09 12.76 0.08
CA ALA A 165 9.01 12.21 0.88
C ALA A 165 8.34 10.98 0.22
N VAL A 166 8.91 10.45 -0.87
CA VAL A 166 8.44 9.22 -1.52
C VAL A 166 9.35 8.07 -1.14
N VAL A 167 8.80 7.10 -0.44
CA VAL A 167 9.48 5.83 -0.16
C VAL A 167 9.13 4.84 -1.26
N THR A 168 10.15 4.41 -1.97
CA THR A 168 10.08 3.28 -2.91
C THR A 168 11.00 2.18 -2.43
N ASN A 169 10.94 1.05 -3.08
CA ASN A 169 11.83 -0.06 -2.79
C ASN A 169 13.30 0.22 -3.24
N GLU A 170 14.14 -0.79 -3.03
CA GLU A 170 15.49 -0.84 -3.56
C GLU A 170 15.53 -0.58 -5.07
N LYS A 171 16.54 0.18 -5.50
CA LYS A 171 16.72 0.62 -6.88
C LYS A 171 16.67 -0.55 -7.87
N ASN A 172 15.88 -0.38 -8.93
CA ASN A 172 15.74 -1.30 -10.07
C ASN A 172 15.02 -2.63 -9.79
N LYS A 173 14.28 -2.78 -8.70
CA LYS A 173 13.42 -3.94 -8.54
C LYS A 173 12.10 -3.72 -9.28
N ILE A 174 11.87 -4.48 -10.34
CA ILE A 174 10.60 -4.51 -11.08
C ILE A 174 9.67 -5.53 -10.41
N TYR A 175 8.48 -5.09 -10.01
CA TYR A 175 7.45 -5.93 -9.42
C TYR A 175 6.66 -6.62 -10.52
N LYS A 176 6.96 -7.88 -10.80
CA LYS A 176 6.38 -8.61 -11.94
C LYS A 176 5.66 -9.91 -11.58
N SER A 177 5.60 -10.23 -10.31
CA SER A 177 4.93 -11.45 -9.87
C SER A 177 3.42 -11.32 -10.04
N ARG A 178 2.83 -12.34 -10.67
CA ARG A 178 1.40 -12.62 -10.73
C ARG A 178 1.13 -13.80 -9.79
N TYR A 179 -0.04 -13.87 -9.21
CA TYR A 179 -0.44 -14.93 -8.28
C TYR A 179 0.45 -15.02 -7.03
N LYS A 180 1.17 -13.96 -6.73
CA LYS A 180 2.05 -13.89 -5.57
C LYS A 180 2.26 -12.44 -5.16
N TRP A 181 1.95 -12.15 -3.92
CA TRP A 181 2.22 -10.87 -3.30
C TRP A 181 3.73 -10.63 -3.12
N GLU A 182 4.21 -9.53 -3.63
CA GLU A 182 5.55 -8.99 -3.39
C GLU A 182 5.44 -7.84 -2.40
N THR A 183 6.48 -7.62 -1.60
CA THR A 183 6.50 -6.50 -0.65
C THR A 183 7.32 -5.35 -1.21
N VAL A 184 6.71 -4.17 -1.26
CA VAL A 184 7.40 -2.88 -1.36
C VAL A 184 7.65 -2.43 0.06
N CYS A 185 8.92 -2.30 0.45
CA CYS A 185 9.28 -1.91 1.80
C CYS A 185 10.31 -0.79 1.80
N GLY A 186 10.31 -0.01 2.87
CA GLY A 186 11.29 1.05 3.07
C GLY A 186 11.19 1.67 4.45
N VAL A 187 12.14 2.54 4.75
CA VAL A 187 12.17 3.29 5.99
C VAL A 187 12.01 4.77 5.66
N TYR A 188 11.12 5.43 6.37
CA TYR A 188 10.88 6.86 6.28
C TYR A 188 11.27 7.55 7.59
N GLN A 189 12.16 8.53 7.53
CA GLN A 189 12.44 9.42 8.66
C GLN A 189 11.48 10.60 8.62
N ALA A 190 10.65 10.72 9.65
CA ALA A 190 9.59 11.72 9.69
C ALA A 190 10.10 13.13 10.05
N ASP A 191 9.49 14.15 9.41
CA ASP A 191 9.68 15.55 9.76
C ASP A 191 8.75 16.01 10.89
N GLY A 192 7.72 15.22 11.23
CA GLY A 192 6.75 15.51 12.29
C GLY A 192 5.51 16.28 11.81
N LYS A 193 5.29 16.36 10.51
CA LYS A 193 4.16 17.05 9.91
C LYS A 193 3.22 16.11 9.16
N GLU A 194 3.68 14.93 8.85
CA GLU A 194 2.98 13.97 8.01
C GLU A 194 1.70 13.48 8.67
N LYS A 195 0.60 13.64 7.97
CA LYS A 195 -0.76 13.23 8.36
C LYS A 195 -1.41 12.33 7.33
N TYR A 196 -0.85 12.28 6.12
CA TYR A 196 -1.41 11.53 5.00
C TYR A 196 -0.35 10.68 4.31
N ILE A 197 -0.80 9.58 3.75
CA ILE A 197 -0.05 8.79 2.78
C ILE A 197 -0.78 8.77 1.45
N THR A 198 -0.02 8.75 0.37
CA THR A 198 -0.54 8.51 -0.98
C THR A 198 0.29 7.42 -1.64
N ILE A 199 -0.37 6.37 -2.16
CA ILE A 199 0.28 5.21 -2.80
C ILE A 199 0.10 5.31 -4.31
N GLY A 200 1.17 5.11 -5.06
CA GLY A 200 1.15 5.11 -6.52
C GLY A 200 2.52 5.29 -7.17
N ASN A 201 2.53 5.65 -8.44
CA ASN A 201 3.75 6.02 -9.16
C ASN A 201 3.78 7.53 -9.42
N PHE A 202 4.75 8.22 -8.85
CA PHE A 202 4.90 9.69 -8.88
C PHE A 202 5.96 10.18 -9.87
N PHE A 203 6.55 9.27 -10.63
CA PHE A 203 7.61 9.56 -11.61
C PHE A 203 7.05 9.65 -13.04
N ASN A 204 7.69 10.40 -13.90
CA ASN A 204 7.34 10.38 -15.31
C ASN A 204 7.56 8.98 -15.92
N ASN A 205 6.89 8.68 -17.05
CA ASN A 205 7.10 7.40 -17.74
C ASN A 205 8.56 7.22 -18.21
N LYS A 206 9.28 8.30 -18.52
CA LYS A 206 10.71 8.25 -18.91
C LYS A 206 11.64 7.91 -17.75
N ASP A 207 11.19 8.17 -16.50
CA ASP A 207 11.93 7.97 -15.26
C ASP A 207 11.41 6.70 -14.52
N THR A 208 10.51 5.93 -15.16
CA THR A 208 9.97 4.67 -14.68
C THR A 208 10.57 3.54 -15.50
N GLU A 209 11.32 2.65 -14.86
CA GLU A 209 11.81 1.44 -15.51
C GLU A 209 10.68 0.41 -15.63
N TYR A 210 10.62 -0.29 -16.74
CA TYR A 210 9.59 -1.28 -16.97
C TYR A 210 10.11 -2.52 -17.70
N GLU A 211 9.47 -3.63 -17.46
CA GLU A 211 9.63 -4.88 -18.20
C GLU A 211 8.35 -5.17 -18.99
N LYS A 212 8.51 -5.51 -20.28
CA LYS A 212 7.40 -5.95 -21.11
C LYS A 212 7.22 -7.46 -20.95
N LEU A 213 6.04 -7.87 -20.53
CA LEU A 213 5.71 -9.25 -20.22
C LEU A 213 4.87 -9.91 -21.32
N THR A 214 5.06 -11.19 -21.51
CA THR A 214 4.14 -12.03 -22.29
C THR A 214 2.81 -12.18 -21.54
N LYS A 215 1.73 -12.42 -22.29
CA LYS A 215 0.44 -12.72 -21.71
C LYS A 215 0.53 -14.00 -20.86
N SER A 216 -0.15 -14.02 -19.72
CA SER A 216 -0.37 -15.25 -18.98
C SER A 216 -1.34 -16.17 -19.75
N ASP A 217 -1.02 -17.45 -19.82
CA ASP A 217 -1.91 -18.44 -20.40
C ASP A 217 -3.02 -18.86 -19.43
N ASP A 218 -2.82 -18.57 -18.13
CA ASP A 218 -3.73 -18.98 -17.04
C ASP A 218 -4.98 -18.11 -16.94
N PHE A 219 -4.99 -16.93 -17.59
CA PHE A 219 -6.14 -16.02 -17.55
C PHE A 219 -6.59 -15.60 -18.95
N PRO A 220 -7.88 -15.80 -19.28
CA PRO A 220 -8.42 -15.39 -20.58
C PRO A 220 -8.52 -13.86 -20.66
N GLY A 221 -8.46 -13.31 -21.88
CA GLY A 221 -8.64 -11.89 -22.11
C GLY A 221 -7.55 -11.25 -22.97
N ILE A 222 -7.71 -9.98 -23.27
CA ILE A 222 -6.75 -9.20 -24.07
C ILE A 222 -5.82 -8.45 -23.12
N GLN A 223 -4.51 -8.66 -23.30
CA GLN A 223 -3.49 -7.97 -22.52
C GLN A 223 -3.57 -6.45 -22.72
N SER A 224 -3.66 -5.72 -21.63
CA SER A 224 -3.70 -4.25 -21.62
C SER A 224 -2.29 -3.67 -21.67
N PRO A 225 -2.03 -2.60 -22.46
CA PRO A 225 -0.71 -1.96 -22.53
C PRO A 225 -0.40 -1.09 -21.29
N ASN A 226 -0.65 -1.62 -20.12
CA ASN A 226 -0.54 -0.96 -18.83
C ASN A 226 0.21 -1.84 -17.81
N ALA A 227 0.60 -1.24 -16.67
CA ALA A 227 0.89 -1.93 -15.42
C ALA A 227 -0.22 -1.60 -14.43
N TYR A 228 -0.97 -2.63 -14.02
CA TYR A 228 -2.05 -2.54 -13.04
C TYR A 228 -1.70 -3.46 -11.88
N TYR A 229 -1.72 -2.93 -10.66
CA TYR A 229 -1.36 -3.67 -9.47
C TYR A 229 -2.52 -3.74 -8.49
N TYR A 230 -2.67 -4.90 -7.90
CA TYR A 230 -3.44 -5.10 -6.67
C TYR A 230 -2.58 -4.65 -5.49
N ILE A 231 -3.22 -4.04 -4.49
CA ILE A 231 -2.59 -3.53 -3.27
C ILE A 231 -3.36 -4.08 -2.09
N ASP A 232 -2.64 -4.62 -1.11
CA ASP A 232 -3.24 -5.15 0.12
C ASP A 232 -2.27 -5.04 1.28
N ASN A 233 -2.79 -5.15 2.50
CA ASN A 233 -2.05 -5.16 3.77
C ASN A 233 -0.98 -4.06 3.84
N VAL A 234 -1.44 -2.82 4.00
CA VAL A 234 -0.59 -1.62 4.10
C VAL A 234 -0.18 -1.41 5.56
N GLU A 235 1.12 -1.39 5.84
CA GLU A 235 1.64 -1.24 7.18
C GLU A 235 2.57 -0.03 7.29
N LEU A 236 2.40 0.74 8.36
CA LEU A 236 3.31 1.80 8.78
C LEU A 236 3.49 1.71 10.29
N ILE A 237 4.66 1.25 10.72
CA ILE A 237 4.99 1.01 12.13
C ILE A 237 6.27 1.74 12.53
N LEU A 238 6.39 2.06 13.82
CA LEU A 238 7.57 2.71 14.41
C LEU A 238 8.73 1.72 14.56
#